data_9b700ca9a4cd4ceb9618847c132d7397
#
_entry.id   9b700ca9a4cd4ceb9618847c132d7397
#
_cell.length_a   1.000
_cell.length_b   1.000
_cell.length_c   1.000
_cell.angle_alpha   90.00
_cell.angle_beta   90.00
_cell.angle_gamma   90.00
#
_symmetry.space_group_name_H-M   'P 1'
#
loop_
_entity.id
_entity.type
_entity.pdbx_description
1 polymer ?
#
loop_
_entity_poly.entity_id
_entity_poly.type
_entity_poly.pdbx_seq_one_letter_code
_entity_poly.pdbx_strand_id
1 'polypeptide(L)'
;MKATPQQALESSYDPTDDKTILRISKSSLMGYMKCPRQFYWGYVADIPRPPPSEQMIRGTHIHTVMEVGLLEGPDMMLPTAVEQGVDEDEGVESLNLLLHQIAHDIGGFEVVEAEVKHEVFEEFNGQEIVWVGLIDGVLRHPDGGLILVELKTGNMNMGKLGRTRKELVYYTRLLRKLGYDEVTHFLYVTPDYEIPDDGNDKLLLEGNKRGKTMWVGPERGFALMEPMLERSYNSFEESLYDTIDSLTSHQWPMKWNDYFCPMWCDFSLNCEAELNGISGWEV
;
A
#
# COMPACT_ATOMS: atom_id res chain seq x y z
N MET A 1 13.65 15.16 -3.35
CA MET A 1 14.36 14.48 -2.24
C MET A 1 13.44 13.38 -1.75
N LYS A 2 13.85 12.12 -1.91
CA LYS A 2 13.00 10.95 -1.65
C LYS A 2 12.66 10.87 -0.16
N ALA A 3 11.35 10.87 0.15
CA ALA A 3 10.91 10.34 1.42
C ALA A 3 11.22 8.82 1.40
N THR A 4 12.28 8.41 2.06
CA THR A 4 12.52 7.00 2.31
C THR A 4 11.41 6.47 3.22
N PRO A 5 11.07 5.17 3.21
CA PRO A 5 10.21 4.56 4.22
C PRO A 5 10.64 4.88 5.67
N GLN A 6 11.91 5.18 5.88
CA GLN A 6 12.48 5.71 7.13
C GLN A 6 11.95 7.10 7.50
N GLN A 7 11.64 7.97 6.54
CA GLN A 7 11.01 9.27 6.81
C GLN A 7 9.51 9.14 7.12
N ALA A 8 8.88 8.02 6.77
CA ALA A 8 7.51 7.71 7.20
C ALA A 8 7.45 7.26 8.67
N LEU A 9 8.55 6.70 9.15
CA LEU A 9 8.90 6.58 10.55
C LEU A 9 10.07 7.54 10.77
N GLU A 10 9.85 8.84 10.75
CA GLU A 10 10.72 9.72 11.51
C GLU A 10 10.55 9.27 12.95
N SER A 11 11.33 8.26 13.26
CA SER A 11 11.30 7.62 14.53
C SER A 11 11.96 8.54 15.51
N SER A 12 11.16 9.24 16.19
CA SER A 12 11.49 9.53 17.56
C SER A 12 11.25 8.29 18.44
N TYR A 13 11.18 7.07 17.90
CA TYR A 13 11.04 5.87 18.71
C TYR A 13 12.39 5.55 19.33
N ASP A 14 12.58 6.03 20.54
CA ASP A 14 13.62 5.58 21.45
C ASP A 14 13.01 4.49 22.35
N PRO A 15 13.45 3.24 22.26
CA PRO A 15 12.94 2.16 23.11
C PRO A 15 13.22 2.39 24.60
N THR A 16 14.01 3.41 24.97
CA THR A 16 14.31 3.77 26.34
C THR A 16 13.52 4.97 26.87
N ASP A 17 12.79 5.66 26.02
CA ASP A 17 11.96 6.83 26.38
C ASP A 17 10.47 6.49 26.32
N ASP A 18 9.82 6.31 27.47
CA ASP A 18 8.40 6.02 27.63
C ASP A 18 7.45 7.12 27.10
N LYS A 19 7.99 8.24 26.64
CA LYS A 19 7.21 9.37 26.10
C LYS A 19 7.37 9.57 24.59
N THR A 20 8.05 8.68 23.93
CA THR A 20 8.29 8.79 22.48
C THR A 20 7.03 8.62 21.68
N ILE A 21 6.75 9.56 20.79
CA ILE A 21 5.63 9.47 19.84
C ILE A 21 5.95 8.40 18.82
N LEU A 22 5.13 7.36 18.74
CA LEU A 22 5.27 6.29 17.78
C LEU A 22 4.60 6.68 16.46
N ARG A 23 5.38 6.84 15.40
CA ARG A 23 4.84 7.11 14.06
C ARG A 23 4.70 5.81 13.27
N ILE A 24 3.47 5.50 12.87
CA ILE A 24 3.14 4.25 12.17
C ILE A 24 2.56 4.55 10.80
N SER A 25 3.28 4.17 9.76
CA SER A 25 2.79 4.19 8.37
C SER A 25 2.13 2.86 7.98
N LYS A 26 1.35 2.87 6.89
CA LYS A 26 0.83 1.65 6.25
C LYS A 26 1.93 0.58 6.10
N SER A 27 3.06 0.97 5.51
CA SER A 27 4.14 0.03 5.19
C SER A 27 4.81 -0.54 6.44
N SER A 28 5.02 0.28 7.48
CA SER A 28 5.62 -0.16 8.73
C SER A 28 4.69 -1.09 9.50
N LEU A 29 3.39 -0.79 9.57
CA LEU A 29 2.38 -1.64 10.20
C LEU A 29 2.27 -3.00 9.51
N MET A 30 2.14 -3.00 8.17
CA MET A 30 2.09 -4.25 7.41
C MET A 30 3.39 -5.05 7.53
N GLY A 31 4.53 -4.36 7.62
CA GLY A 31 5.83 -4.97 7.90
C GLY A 31 5.87 -5.65 9.25
N TYR A 32 5.40 -4.99 10.30
CA TYR A 32 5.31 -5.57 11.65
C TYR A 32 4.38 -6.78 11.67
N MET A 33 3.17 -6.66 11.13
CA MET A 33 2.21 -7.77 11.06
C MET A 33 2.77 -8.98 10.32
N LYS A 34 3.59 -8.75 9.28
CA LYS A 34 4.27 -9.79 8.52
C LYS A 34 5.37 -10.45 9.33
N CYS A 35 6.30 -9.66 9.84
CA CYS A 35 7.43 -10.13 10.65
C CYS A 35 7.91 -9.02 11.60
N PRO A 36 7.63 -9.09 12.92
CA PRO A 36 8.09 -8.10 13.88
C PRO A 36 9.60 -7.92 13.89
N ARG A 37 10.41 -8.97 13.63
CA ARG A 37 11.86 -8.86 13.55
C ARG A 37 12.32 -8.04 12.33
N GLN A 38 11.63 -8.16 11.19
CA GLN A 38 11.89 -7.30 10.02
C GLN A 38 11.62 -5.82 10.32
N PHE A 39 10.53 -5.55 11.04
CA PHE A 39 10.22 -4.20 11.52
C PHE A 39 11.32 -3.69 12.46
N TYR A 40 11.74 -4.50 13.43
CA TYR A 40 12.82 -4.14 14.35
C TYR A 40 14.08 -3.71 13.61
N TRP A 41 14.59 -4.53 12.69
CA TRP A 41 15.80 -4.21 11.95
C TRP A 41 15.68 -2.92 11.11
N GLY A 42 14.54 -2.71 10.45
CA GLY A 42 14.37 -1.60 9.54
C GLY A 42 13.90 -0.29 10.15
N TYR A 43 13.37 -0.31 11.38
CA TYR A 43 12.75 0.87 11.97
C TYR A 43 13.19 1.17 13.40
N VAL A 44 13.59 0.19 14.16
CA VAL A 44 14.08 0.36 15.54
C VAL A 44 15.61 0.36 15.56
N ALA A 45 16.20 -0.64 14.95
CA ALA A 45 17.64 -0.78 14.81
C ALA A 45 18.27 0.10 13.73
N ASP A 46 17.41 0.66 12.84
CA ASP A 46 17.76 1.55 11.74
C ASP A 46 18.86 1.03 10.81
N ILE A 47 18.86 -0.28 10.55
CA ILE A 47 19.82 -0.87 9.62
C ILE A 47 19.51 -0.38 8.21
N PRO A 48 20.51 0.15 7.49
CA PRO A 48 20.33 0.66 6.15
C PRO A 48 19.75 -0.39 5.20
N ARG A 49 18.70 -0.01 4.46
CA ARG A 49 18.17 -0.84 3.39
C ARG A 49 18.93 -0.63 2.10
N PRO A 50 18.94 -1.63 1.21
CA PRO A 50 19.50 -1.44 -0.12
C PRO A 50 18.78 -0.29 -0.85
N PRO A 51 19.45 0.37 -1.81
CA PRO A 51 18.81 1.41 -2.61
C PRO A 51 17.61 0.83 -3.36
N PRO A 52 16.60 1.65 -3.69
CA PRO A 52 15.44 1.20 -4.42
C PRO A 52 15.84 0.61 -5.78
N SER A 53 15.26 -0.52 -6.15
CA SER A 53 15.46 -1.14 -7.44
C SER A 53 14.90 -0.26 -8.57
N GLU A 54 15.34 -0.49 -9.81
CA GLU A 54 14.78 0.19 -10.99
C GLU A 54 13.27 0.02 -11.10
N GLN A 55 12.75 -1.17 -10.76
CA GLN A 55 11.31 -1.43 -10.72
C GLN A 55 10.57 -0.58 -9.67
N MET A 56 11.18 -0.33 -8.51
CA MET A 56 10.60 0.55 -7.49
C MET A 56 10.60 2.01 -7.97
N ILE A 57 11.69 2.45 -8.64
CA ILE A 57 11.79 3.80 -9.20
C ILE A 57 10.74 3.99 -10.31
N ARG A 58 10.64 3.03 -11.23
CA ARG A 58 9.59 3.01 -12.26
C ARG A 58 8.20 3.09 -11.64
N GLY A 59 7.95 2.29 -10.59
CA GLY A 59 6.68 2.33 -9.87
C GLY A 59 6.33 3.73 -9.37
N THR A 60 7.30 4.44 -8.79
CA THR A 60 7.11 5.82 -8.34
C THR A 60 6.75 6.76 -9.49
N HIS A 61 7.39 6.62 -10.65
CA HIS A 61 7.08 7.44 -11.83
C HIS A 61 5.66 7.20 -12.34
N ILE A 62 5.20 5.94 -12.38
CA ILE A 62 3.83 5.61 -12.79
C ILE A 62 2.80 6.15 -11.78
N HIS A 63 3.09 6.16 -10.47
CA HIS A 63 2.24 6.82 -9.47
C HIS A 63 2.13 8.32 -9.76
N THR A 64 3.24 9.00 -10.09
CA THR A 64 3.20 10.42 -10.47
C THR A 64 2.36 10.66 -11.73
N VAL A 65 2.44 9.78 -12.73
CA VAL A 65 1.59 9.87 -13.93
C VAL A 65 0.11 9.71 -13.58
N MET A 66 -0.23 8.78 -12.69
CA MET A 66 -1.62 8.61 -12.24
C MET A 66 -2.11 9.82 -11.45
N GLU A 67 -1.31 10.34 -10.52
CA GLU A 67 -1.63 11.53 -9.73
C GLU A 67 -2.02 12.70 -10.64
N VAL A 68 -1.16 13.04 -11.60
CA VAL A 68 -1.41 14.13 -12.55
C VAL A 68 -2.62 13.82 -13.44
N GLY A 69 -2.78 12.58 -13.89
CA GLY A 69 -3.96 12.16 -14.65
C GLY A 69 -5.27 12.29 -13.89
N LEU A 70 -5.26 12.06 -12.59
CA LEU A 70 -6.42 12.26 -11.74
C LEU A 70 -6.70 13.76 -11.50
N LEU A 71 -5.69 14.55 -11.14
CA LEU A 71 -5.86 15.95 -10.72
C LEU A 71 -6.05 16.91 -11.90
N GLU A 72 -5.32 16.71 -12.99
CA GLU A 72 -5.28 17.63 -14.13
C GLU A 72 -5.99 17.09 -15.38
N GLY A 73 -6.33 15.83 -15.35
CA GLY A 73 -7.02 15.12 -16.43
C GLY A 73 -6.11 14.20 -17.25
N PRO A 74 -6.71 13.23 -17.96
CA PRO A 74 -5.98 12.16 -18.65
C PRO A 74 -5.05 12.67 -19.76
N ASP A 75 -5.35 13.83 -20.36
CA ASP A 75 -4.51 14.44 -21.41
C ASP A 75 -3.11 14.82 -20.89
N MET A 76 -2.97 15.01 -19.56
CA MET A 76 -1.70 15.35 -18.93
C MET A 76 -0.85 14.12 -18.59
N MET A 77 -1.38 12.91 -18.69
CA MET A 77 -0.63 11.69 -18.36
C MET A 77 0.56 11.46 -19.28
N LEU A 78 0.39 11.62 -20.60
CA LEU A 78 1.49 11.41 -21.53
C LEU A 78 2.59 12.49 -21.42
N PRO A 79 2.29 13.79 -21.35
CA PRO A 79 3.33 14.79 -21.04
C PRO A 79 4.10 14.48 -19.76
N THR A 80 3.42 14.08 -18.70
CA THR A 80 4.05 13.71 -17.43
C THR A 80 4.90 12.45 -17.57
N ALA A 81 4.46 11.44 -18.33
CA ALA A 81 5.24 10.24 -18.59
C ALA A 81 6.56 10.55 -19.31
N VAL A 82 6.54 11.50 -20.28
CA VAL A 82 7.77 12.01 -20.94
C VAL A 82 8.71 12.65 -19.92
N GLU A 83 8.20 13.52 -19.05
CA GLU A 83 9.01 14.16 -18.02
C GLU A 83 9.62 13.16 -17.03
N GLN A 84 8.91 12.09 -16.73
CA GLN A 84 9.37 11.02 -15.84
C GLN A 84 10.27 9.99 -16.56
N GLY A 85 10.38 10.05 -17.90
CA GLY A 85 11.14 9.08 -18.69
C GLY A 85 10.50 7.68 -18.73
N VAL A 86 9.16 7.62 -18.71
CA VAL A 86 8.36 6.39 -18.80
C VAL A 86 7.30 6.46 -19.90
N ASP A 87 7.49 7.30 -20.90
CA ASP A 87 6.57 7.50 -22.03
C ASP A 87 6.47 6.28 -22.96
N GLU A 88 7.53 5.46 -23.05
CA GLU A 88 7.52 4.20 -23.79
C GLU A 88 7.04 3.01 -22.93
N ASP A 89 6.58 3.26 -21.69
CA ASP A 89 6.15 2.21 -20.79
C ASP A 89 4.70 1.80 -21.09
N GLU A 90 4.51 0.56 -21.52
CA GLU A 90 3.19 -0.01 -21.83
C GLU A 90 2.22 0.04 -20.64
N GLY A 91 2.74 0.09 -19.42
CA GLY A 91 1.93 0.26 -18.20
C GLY A 91 1.26 1.64 -18.13
N VAL A 92 1.89 2.69 -18.69
CA VAL A 92 1.30 4.04 -18.75
C VAL A 92 0.10 4.06 -19.69
N GLU A 93 0.23 3.45 -20.87
CA GLU A 93 -0.88 3.35 -21.82
C GLU A 93 -2.04 2.55 -21.24
N SER A 94 -1.73 1.39 -20.64
CA SER A 94 -2.72 0.57 -19.98
C SER A 94 -3.43 1.30 -18.83
N LEU A 95 -2.70 2.06 -18.02
CA LEU A 95 -3.27 2.87 -16.94
C LEU A 95 -4.25 3.90 -17.48
N ASN A 96 -3.89 4.62 -18.53
CA ASN A 96 -4.75 5.62 -19.16
C ASN A 96 -6.05 4.99 -19.67
N LEU A 97 -5.94 3.86 -20.40
CA LEU A 97 -7.12 3.13 -20.91
C LEU A 97 -8.04 2.66 -19.78
N LEU A 98 -7.47 2.09 -18.71
CA LEU A 98 -8.25 1.63 -17.55
C LEU A 98 -8.98 2.77 -16.85
N LEU A 99 -8.33 3.91 -16.63
CA LEU A 99 -8.96 5.06 -15.99
C LEU A 99 -10.12 5.62 -16.83
N HIS A 100 -9.96 5.68 -18.17
CA HIS A 100 -11.05 6.06 -19.07
C HIS A 100 -12.23 5.09 -19.02
N GLN A 101 -11.97 3.77 -19.06
CA GLN A 101 -13.02 2.76 -18.98
C GLN A 101 -13.77 2.82 -17.65
N ILE A 102 -13.04 2.95 -16.53
CA ILE A 102 -13.62 3.08 -15.20
C ILE A 102 -14.53 4.31 -15.15
N ALA A 103 -14.02 5.48 -15.54
CA ALA A 103 -14.79 6.72 -15.53
C ALA A 103 -16.06 6.61 -16.38
N HIS A 104 -15.98 6.02 -17.58
CA HIS A 104 -17.12 5.81 -18.44
C HIS A 104 -18.19 4.90 -17.79
N ASP A 105 -17.77 3.76 -17.25
CA ASP A 105 -18.70 2.71 -16.82
C ASP A 105 -19.38 3.02 -15.49
N ILE A 106 -18.74 3.79 -14.60
CA ILE A 106 -19.37 4.22 -13.34
C ILE A 106 -20.12 5.56 -13.47
N GLY A 107 -20.18 6.14 -14.66
CA GLY A 107 -20.88 7.42 -14.90
C GLY A 107 -20.08 8.66 -14.48
N GLY A 108 -18.76 8.55 -14.42
CA GLY A 108 -17.84 9.58 -13.96
C GLY A 108 -17.47 9.43 -12.47
N PHE A 109 -16.51 10.20 -12.04
CA PHE A 109 -16.14 10.38 -10.63
C PHE A 109 -15.56 11.78 -10.43
N GLU A 110 -15.68 12.29 -9.23
CA GLU A 110 -15.00 13.50 -8.79
C GLU A 110 -13.73 13.10 -8.03
N VAL A 111 -12.59 13.69 -8.39
CA VAL A 111 -11.35 13.48 -7.63
C VAL A 111 -11.40 14.36 -6.40
N VAL A 112 -11.39 13.73 -5.21
CA VAL A 112 -11.34 14.43 -3.93
C VAL A 112 -9.91 14.79 -3.61
N GLU A 113 -8.98 13.82 -3.78
CA GLU A 113 -7.54 14.01 -3.60
C GLU A 113 -6.75 12.88 -4.26
N ALA A 114 -5.46 13.13 -4.55
CA ALA A 114 -4.52 12.13 -5.03
C ALA A 114 -3.14 12.38 -4.40
N GLU A 115 -2.42 11.29 -4.05
CA GLU A 115 -1.08 11.31 -3.41
C GLU A 115 -1.00 12.23 -2.18
N VAL A 116 -2.08 12.32 -1.39
CA VAL A 116 -2.15 13.17 -0.20
C VAL A 116 -1.70 12.39 1.03
N LYS A 117 -0.79 13.02 1.78
CA LYS A 117 -0.32 12.50 3.06
C LYS A 117 -1.25 12.93 4.19
N HIS A 118 -1.75 11.96 4.92
CA HIS A 118 -2.57 12.16 6.12
C HIS A 118 -1.84 11.75 7.38
N GLU A 119 -2.11 12.48 8.47
CA GLU A 119 -1.62 12.16 9.82
C GLU A 119 -2.78 12.22 10.82
N VAL A 120 -2.91 11.17 11.62
CA VAL A 120 -3.92 11.05 12.67
C VAL A 120 -3.25 10.79 14.00
N PHE A 121 -3.55 11.58 15.01
CA PHE A 121 -3.02 11.45 16.36
C PHE A 121 -3.99 10.66 17.23
N GLU A 122 -3.49 9.65 17.91
CA GLU A 122 -4.23 8.85 18.88
C GLU A 122 -3.35 8.54 20.10
N GLU A 123 -4.00 8.34 21.24
CA GLU A 123 -3.37 7.77 22.42
C GLU A 123 -3.87 6.33 22.62
N PHE A 124 -2.95 5.42 22.83
CA PHE A 124 -3.25 4.02 23.12
C PHE A 124 -2.45 3.55 24.33
N ASN A 125 -3.12 3.18 25.43
CA ASN A 125 -2.49 2.76 26.69
C ASN A 125 -1.43 3.72 27.22
N GLY A 126 -1.64 5.05 27.05
CA GLY A 126 -0.69 6.08 27.47
C GLY A 126 0.44 6.35 26.47
N GLN A 127 0.49 5.61 25.36
CA GLN A 127 1.43 5.83 24.25
C GLN A 127 0.79 6.73 23.21
N GLU A 128 1.44 7.83 22.85
CA GLU A 128 1.05 8.66 21.73
C GLU A 128 1.45 8.00 20.40
N ILE A 129 0.49 7.90 19.48
CA ILE A 129 0.68 7.30 18.15
C ILE A 129 0.27 8.30 17.08
N VAL A 130 1.13 8.47 16.08
CA VAL A 130 0.82 9.18 14.84
C VAL A 130 0.68 8.18 13.71
N TRP A 131 -0.53 8.00 13.23
CA TRP A 131 -0.82 7.18 12.06
C TRP A 131 -0.56 7.99 10.81
N VAL A 132 0.23 7.44 9.88
CA VAL A 132 0.62 8.14 8.64
C VAL A 132 0.16 7.35 7.43
N GLY A 133 -0.58 8.01 6.53
CA GLY A 133 -1.00 7.44 5.25
C GLY A 133 -0.66 8.36 4.10
N LEU A 134 -0.15 7.78 3.02
CA LEU A 134 -0.09 8.40 1.69
C LEU A 134 -1.06 7.60 0.83
N ILE A 135 -2.14 8.23 0.39
CA ILE A 135 -3.24 7.58 -0.32
C ILE A 135 -3.11 7.90 -1.81
N ASP A 136 -3.04 6.87 -2.66
CA ASP A 136 -2.83 7.05 -4.10
C ASP A 136 -3.97 7.85 -4.75
N GLY A 137 -5.23 7.62 -4.31
CA GLY A 137 -6.36 8.44 -4.75
C GLY A 137 -7.62 8.23 -3.90
N VAL A 138 -8.37 9.30 -3.75
CA VAL A 138 -9.72 9.30 -3.15
C VAL A 138 -10.67 9.93 -4.16
N LEU A 139 -11.64 9.15 -4.61
CA LEU A 139 -12.64 9.58 -5.58
C LEU A 139 -14.01 9.57 -4.91
N ARG A 140 -14.92 10.44 -5.40
CA ARG A 140 -16.33 10.40 -5.04
C ARG A 140 -17.11 9.57 -6.04
N HIS A 141 -17.81 8.54 -5.55
CA HIS A 141 -18.70 7.72 -6.38
C HIS A 141 -19.93 8.55 -6.78
N PRO A 142 -20.45 8.44 -8.02
CA PRO A 142 -21.66 9.15 -8.44
C PRO A 142 -22.88 8.89 -7.55
N ASP A 143 -23.03 7.68 -7.03
CA ASP A 143 -24.11 7.31 -6.13
C ASP A 143 -23.86 7.73 -4.66
N GLY A 144 -22.77 8.43 -4.39
CA GLY A 144 -22.34 8.87 -3.06
C GLY A 144 -21.30 7.96 -2.42
N GLY A 145 -20.65 8.50 -1.36
CA GLY A 145 -19.54 7.85 -0.68
C GLY A 145 -18.20 7.96 -1.43
N LEU A 146 -17.17 7.40 -0.83
CA LEU A 146 -15.80 7.48 -1.35
C LEU A 146 -15.32 6.15 -1.90
N ILE A 147 -14.53 6.23 -2.97
CA ILE A 147 -13.74 5.14 -3.54
C ILE A 147 -12.28 5.38 -3.16
N LEU A 148 -11.64 4.46 -2.47
CA LEU A 148 -10.19 4.47 -2.28
C LEU A 148 -9.50 3.76 -3.43
N VAL A 149 -8.56 4.45 -4.07
CA VAL A 149 -7.76 3.93 -5.17
C VAL A 149 -6.41 3.49 -4.66
N GLU A 150 -5.96 2.34 -5.10
CA GLU A 150 -4.60 1.84 -4.89
C GLU A 150 -4.03 1.36 -6.22
N LEU A 151 -2.94 1.98 -6.67
CA LEU A 151 -2.16 1.59 -7.83
C LEU A 151 -1.08 0.58 -7.43
N LYS A 152 -0.98 -0.50 -8.16
CA LYS A 152 0.10 -1.48 -8.00
C LYS A 152 0.77 -1.76 -9.33
N THR A 153 2.00 -1.32 -9.47
CA THR A 153 2.86 -1.71 -10.57
C THR A 153 3.41 -3.12 -10.37
N GLY A 154 3.53 -3.89 -11.45
CA GLY A 154 3.96 -5.28 -11.47
C GLY A 154 2.83 -6.28 -11.19
N ASN A 155 3.17 -7.57 -11.25
CA ASN A 155 2.19 -8.67 -11.18
C ASN A 155 1.31 -8.66 -9.93
N MET A 156 0.01 -8.81 -10.13
CA MET A 156 -0.99 -9.02 -9.09
C MET A 156 -1.37 -10.50 -8.98
N ASN A 157 -1.65 -10.95 -7.77
CA ASN A 157 -2.23 -12.27 -7.50
C ASN A 157 -3.16 -12.18 -6.28
N MET A 158 -3.91 -13.26 -6.00
CA MET A 158 -4.89 -13.27 -4.90
C MET A 158 -4.27 -12.95 -3.54
N GLY A 159 -3.03 -13.34 -3.30
CA GLY A 159 -2.32 -13.04 -2.05
C GLY A 159 -1.95 -11.55 -1.93
N LYS A 160 -1.50 -10.93 -3.03
CA LYS A 160 -1.25 -9.49 -3.10
C LYS A 160 -2.56 -8.70 -2.95
N LEU A 161 -3.62 -9.10 -3.68
CA LEU A 161 -4.93 -8.47 -3.57
C LEU A 161 -5.46 -8.48 -2.13
N GLY A 162 -5.31 -9.63 -1.43
CA GLY A 162 -5.71 -9.73 -0.01
C GLY A 162 -4.90 -8.81 0.92
N ARG A 163 -3.61 -8.59 0.65
CA ARG A 163 -2.78 -7.62 1.39
C ARG A 163 -3.18 -6.19 1.08
N THR A 164 -3.31 -5.85 -0.18
CA THR A 164 -3.73 -4.51 -0.63
C THR A 164 -5.08 -4.12 -0.04
N ARG A 165 -6.02 -5.09 0.08
CA ARG A 165 -7.29 -4.86 0.78
C ARG A 165 -7.08 -4.41 2.23
N LYS A 166 -6.16 -5.01 2.97
CA LYS A 166 -5.83 -4.59 4.34
C LYS A 166 -5.21 -3.19 4.38
N GLU A 167 -4.40 -2.85 3.37
CA GLU A 167 -3.83 -1.51 3.22
C GLU A 167 -4.93 -0.46 3.02
N LEU A 168 -5.94 -0.74 2.18
CA LEU A 168 -7.09 0.15 1.96
C LEU A 168 -8.01 0.23 3.19
N VAL A 169 -8.15 -0.84 3.96
CA VAL A 169 -8.86 -0.79 5.27
C VAL A 169 -8.12 0.12 6.25
N TYR A 170 -6.79 0.09 6.29
CA TYR A 170 -5.99 1.02 7.07
C TYR A 170 -6.26 2.48 6.66
N TYR A 171 -6.30 2.78 5.37
CA TYR A 171 -6.62 4.12 4.87
C TYR A 171 -8.07 4.52 5.18
N THR A 172 -9.02 3.60 5.09
CA THR A 172 -10.42 3.83 5.51
C THR A 172 -10.46 4.28 6.96
N ARG A 173 -9.65 3.67 7.84
CA ARG A 173 -9.53 4.08 9.24
C ARG A 173 -9.03 5.52 9.39
N LEU A 174 -7.97 5.89 8.65
CA LEU A 174 -7.46 7.26 8.69
C LEU A 174 -8.52 8.27 8.26
N LEU A 175 -9.18 8.04 7.13
CA LEU A 175 -10.21 8.95 6.62
C LEU A 175 -11.40 9.07 7.57
N ARG A 176 -11.87 7.97 8.17
CA ARG A 176 -12.92 8.01 9.22
C ARG A 176 -12.53 8.87 10.40
N LYS A 177 -11.29 8.75 10.89
CA LYS A 177 -10.75 9.57 11.99
C LYS A 177 -10.63 11.04 11.64
N LEU A 178 -10.38 11.35 10.39
CA LEU A 178 -10.31 12.72 9.87
C LEU A 178 -11.68 13.33 9.53
N GLY A 179 -12.76 12.53 9.66
CA GLY A 179 -14.11 13.00 9.42
C GLY A 179 -14.52 13.09 7.94
N TYR A 180 -13.84 12.32 7.09
CA TYR A 180 -14.25 12.17 5.69
C TYR A 180 -15.59 11.42 5.57
N ASP A 181 -16.25 11.58 4.42
CA ASP A 181 -17.42 10.81 4.06
C ASP A 181 -17.13 9.29 4.09
N GLU A 182 -18.20 8.48 4.09
CA GLU A 182 -18.06 7.04 4.15
C GLU A 182 -17.34 6.47 2.92
N VAL A 183 -16.30 5.67 3.17
CA VAL A 183 -15.66 4.87 2.13
C VAL A 183 -16.56 3.69 1.81
N THR A 184 -17.05 3.64 0.58
CA THR A 184 -18.00 2.61 0.10
C THR A 184 -17.33 1.55 -0.76
N HIS A 185 -16.25 1.92 -1.48
CA HIS A 185 -15.57 1.03 -2.41
C HIS A 185 -14.05 1.13 -2.34
N PHE A 186 -13.41 0.05 -2.74
CA PHE A 186 -11.99 -0.04 -3.04
C PHE A 186 -11.79 -0.25 -4.53
N LEU A 187 -10.87 0.48 -5.13
CA LEU A 187 -10.48 0.36 -6.53
C LEU A 187 -8.99 0.01 -6.62
N TYR A 188 -8.71 -1.16 -7.11
CA TYR A 188 -7.35 -1.62 -7.39
C TYR A 188 -7.06 -1.41 -8.86
N VAL A 189 -5.93 -0.76 -9.18
CA VAL A 189 -5.48 -0.55 -10.56
C VAL A 189 -4.11 -1.18 -10.72
N THR A 190 -3.97 -2.07 -11.69
CA THR A 190 -2.73 -2.83 -11.95
C THR A 190 -2.43 -2.80 -13.44
N PRO A 191 -1.77 -1.73 -13.93
CA PRO A 191 -1.53 -1.54 -15.35
C PRO A 191 -0.62 -2.60 -15.99
N ASP A 192 0.26 -3.20 -15.19
CA ASP A 192 1.21 -4.21 -15.66
C ASP A 192 0.67 -5.65 -15.63
N TYR A 193 -0.58 -5.82 -15.24
CA TYR A 193 -1.14 -7.16 -15.15
C TYR A 193 -1.16 -7.85 -16.52
N GLU A 194 -0.44 -8.95 -16.65
CA GLU A 194 -0.44 -9.78 -17.84
C GLU A 194 -1.72 -10.62 -17.89
N ILE A 195 -2.47 -10.48 -18.97
CA ILE A 195 -3.70 -11.23 -19.18
C ILE A 195 -3.33 -12.63 -19.64
N PRO A 196 -3.73 -13.69 -18.92
CA PRO A 196 -3.40 -15.06 -19.32
C PRO A 196 -4.06 -15.44 -20.64
N ASP A 197 -3.30 -16.04 -21.55
CA ASP A 197 -3.75 -16.48 -22.87
C ASP A 197 -4.89 -17.53 -22.80
N ASP A 198 -4.91 -18.33 -21.75
CA ASP A 198 -5.88 -19.40 -21.54
C ASP A 198 -7.16 -18.97 -20.82
N GLY A 199 -7.26 -17.70 -20.39
CA GLY A 199 -8.40 -17.14 -19.67
C GLY A 199 -8.67 -17.78 -18.29
N ASN A 200 -7.74 -18.57 -17.75
CA ASN A 200 -7.90 -19.29 -16.48
C ASN A 200 -7.37 -18.57 -15.25
N ASP A 201 -7.14 -17.27 -15.32
CA ASP A 201 -6.67 -16.50 -14.18
C ASP A 201 -7.76 -16.29 -13.13
N LYS A 202 -7.42 -16.56 -11.87
CA LYS A 202 -8.36 -16.45 -10.75
C LYS A 202 -8.81 -15.02 -10.48
N LEU A 203 -7.96 -14.00 -10.73
CA LEU A 203 -8.35 -12.60 -10.57
C LEU A 203 -9.45 -12.26 -11.57
N LEU A 204 -9.29 -12.63 -12.84
CA LEU A 204 -10.28 -12.38 -13.89
C LEU A 204 -11.57 -13.17 -13.63
N LEU A 205 -11.47 -14.45 -13.27
CA LEU A 205 -12.63 -15.32 -13.04
C LEU A 205 -13.41 -14.94 -11.77
N GLU A 206 -12.75 -14.41 -10.76
CA GLU A 206 -13.36 -14.09 -9.47
C GLU A 206 -13.73 -12.60 -9.32
N GLY A 207 -13.31 -11.74 -10.24
CA GLY A 207 -13.54 -10.29 -10.19
C GLY A 207 -15.01 -9.90 -10.02
N ASN A 208 -15.91 -10.48 -10.81
CA ASN A 208 -17.33 -10.18 -10.82
C ASN A 208 -18.18 -10.80 -9.71
N LYS A 209 -17.56 -11.42 -8.71
CA LYS A 209 -18.33 -12.01 -7.60
C LYS A 209 -18.71 -10.94 -6.55
N ARG A 210 -19.91 -11.03 -6.01
CA ARG A 210 -20.39 -10.24 -4.85
C ARG A 210 -20.40 -8.71 -5.06
N GLY A 211 -20.90 -8.24 -6.17
CA GLY A 211 -21.00 -6.81 -6.46
C GLY A 211 -19.69 -6.15 -6.83
N LYS A 212 -18.69 -6.94 -7.23
CA LYS A 212 -17.43 -6.45 -7.77
C LYS A 212 -17.59 -6.12 -9.25
N THR A 213 -16.92 -5.05 -9.67
CA THR A 213 -16.80 -4.67 -11.09
C THR A 213 -15.34 -4.78 -11.50
N MET A 214 -15.11 -5.26 -12.70
CA MET A 214 -13.77 -5.54 -13.22
C MET A 214 -13.61 -4.91 -14.59
N TRP A 215 -12.44 -4.35 -14.84
CA TRP A 215 -12.00 -3.86 -16.14
C TRP A 215 -10.72 -4.54 -16.54
N VAL A 216 -10.60 -4.85 -17.80
CA VAL A 216 -9.45 -5.53 -18.39
C VAL A 216 -9.02 -4.78 -19.62
N GLY A 217 -7.75 -4.41 -19.69
CA GLY A 217 -7.19 -3.78 -20.88
C GLY A 217 -7.12 -4.76 -22.06
N PRO A 218 -6.92 -4.27 -23.29
CA PRO A 218 -6.91 -5.11 -24.49
C PRO A 218 -5.72 -6.10 -24.53
N GLU A 219 -4.57 -5.72 -24.05
CA GLU A 219 -3.35 -6.54 -24.07
C GLU A 219 -2.80 -6.79 -22.68
N ARG A 220 -2.93 -5.82 -21.80
CA ARG A 220 -2.54 -5.88 -20.40
C ARG A 220 -3.40 -4.94 -19.58
N GLY A 221 -3.23 -5.05 -18.29
CA GLY A 221 -3.88 -4.20 -17.30
C GLY A 221 -5.17 -4.77 -16.78
N PHE A 222 -5.37 -4.56 -15.52
CA PHE A 222 -6.53 -5.02 -14.78
C PHE A 222 -6.91 -3.98 -13.73
N ALA A 223 -8.20 -3.71 -13.61
CA ALA A 223 -8.74 -2.97 -12.48
C ALA A 223 -9.93 -3.72 -11.88
N LEU A 224 -10.05 -3.62 -10.57
CA LEU A 224 -11.12 -4.25 -9.79
C LEU A 224 -11.67 -3.25 -8.80
N MET A 225 -12.98 -2.99 -8.87
CA MET A 225 -13.71 -2.28 -7.83
C MET A 225 -14.52 -3.26 -7.00
N GLU A 226 -14.39 -3.20 -5.68
CA GLU A 226 -15.17 -4.01 -4.76
C GLU A 226 -15.74 -3.16 -3.62
N PRO A 227 -16.91 -3.54 -3.07
CA PRO A 227 -17.46 -2.82 -1.92
C PRO A 227 -16.55 -2.98 -0.69
N MET A 228 -16.35 -1.89 0.04
CA MET A 228 -15.77 -1.93 1.38
C MET A 228 -16.75 -2.65 2.30
N LEU A 229 -16.25 -3.67 2.99
CA LEU A 229 -17.07 -4.49 3.88
C LEU A 229 -16.78 -4.14 5.33
N GLU A 230 -17.79 -3.69 6.05
CA GLU A 230 -17.66 -3.30 7.46
C GLU A 230 -17.08 -4.43 8.34
N ARG A 231 -17.40 -5.68 8.05
CA ARG A 231 -16.78 -6.83 8.73
C ARG A 231 -15.25 -6.90 8.54
N SER A 232 -14.74 -6.46 7.38
CA SER A 232 -13.28 -6.43 7.12
C SER A 232 -12.63 -5.31 7.92
N TYR A 233 -13.31 -4.16 8.04
CA TYR A 233 -12.90 -3.05 8.87
C TYR A 233 -12.85 -3.47 10.35
N ASN A 234 -13.91 -4.05 10.89
CA ASN A 234 -14.00 -4.47 12.28
C ASN A 234 -12.93 -5.53 12.63
N SER A 235 -12.74 -6.52 11.75
CA SER A 235 -11.69 -7.53 11.94
C SER A 235 -10.28 -6.94 11.90
N PHE A 236 -10.06 -5.89 11.09
CA PHE A 236 -8.80 -5.17 11.06
C PHE A 236 -8.58 -4.39 12.36
N GLU A 237 -9.58 -3.65 12.85
CA GLU A 237 -9.52 -2.91 14.11
C GLU A 237 -9.19 -3.84 15.29
N GLU A 238 -9.86 -5.00 15.40
CA GLU A 238 -9.56 -5.99 16.44
C GLU A 238 -8.09 -6.45 16.37
N SER A 239 -7.59 -6.79 15.17
CA SER A 239 -6.19 -7.22 14.99
C SER A 239 -5.19 -6.08 15.20
N LEU A 240 -5.61 -4.85 14.99
CA LEU A 240 -4.78 -3.67 15.18
C LEU A 240 -4.46 -3.44 16.65
N TYR A 241 -5.43 -3.57 17.54
CA TYR A 241 -5.22 -3.41 18.99
C TYR A 241 -4.16 -4.39 19.52
N ASP A 242 -4.26 -5.67 19.16
CA ASP A 242 -3.27 -6.68 19.55
C ASP A 242 -1.88 -6.37 18.98
N THR A 243 -1.85 -5.86 17.74
CA THR A 243 -0.61 -5.47 17.07
C THR A 243 0.06 -4.29 17.77
N ILE A 244 -0.70 -3.27 18.14
CA ILE A 244 -0.18 -2.10 18.84
C ILE A 244 0.29 -2.46 20.25
N ASP A 245 -0.47 -3.27 20.97
CA ASP A 245 -0.06 -3.75 22.29
C ASP A 245 1.29 -4.50 22.23
N SER A 246 1.44 -5.40 21.27
CA SER A 246 2.69 -6.13 21.04
C SER A 246 3.84 -5.21 20.63
N LEU A 247 3.57 -4.20 19.79
CA LEU A 247 4.55 -3.25 19.30
C LEU A 247 5.02 -2.32 20.43
N THR A 248 4.10 -1.77 21.22
CA THR A 248 4.39 -0.90 22.38
C THR A 248 5.03 -1.66 23.53
N SER A 249 4.81 -2.96 23.62
CA SER A 249 5.52 -3.87 24.55
C SER A 249 6.86 -4.37 24.02
N HIS A 250 7.39 -3.76 22.95
CA HIS A 250 8.70 -4.09 22.37
C HIS A 250 8.89 -5.57 22.00
N GLN A 251 7.85 -6.18 21.48
CA GLN A 251 7.89 -7.58 21.09
C GLN A 251 8.32 -7.73 19.61
N TRP A 252 9.50 -8.30 19.39
CA TRP A 252 10.10 -8.47 18.07
C TRP A 252 10.34 -9.94 17.71
N PRO A 253 9.34 -10.85 17.80
CA PRO A 253 9.55 -12.25 17.46
C PRO A 253 9.93 -12.41 15.99
N MET A 254 10.91 -13.29 15.76
CA MET A 254 11.34 -13.66 14.42
C MET A 254 10.33 -14.66 13.81
N LYS A 255 9.90 -14.40 12.58
CA LYS A 255 9.08 -15.32 11.78
C LYS A 255 9.92 -15.80 10.60
N TRP A 256 10.93 -16.65 10.89
CA TRP A 256 11.81 -17.17 9.86
C TRP A 256 11.06 -18.07 8.88
N ASN A 257 11.38 -17.92 7.60
CA ASN A 257 10.88 -18.75 6.52
C ASN A 257 12.02 -19.04 5.55
N ASP A 258 12.40 -20.31 5.41
CA ASP A 258 13.57 -20.77 4.65
C ASP A 258 13.53 -20.38 3.16
N TYR A 259 12.36 -20.19 2.59
CA TYR A 259 12.21 -19.75 1.21
C TYR A 259 12.13 -18.24 1.09
N PHE A 260 11.27 -17.61 1.91
CA PHE A 260 11.00 -16.18 1.78
C PHE A 260 12.16 -15.32 2.29
N CYS A 261 12.70 -15.64 3.47
CA CYS A 261 13.68 -14.77 4.10
C CYS A 261 14.95 -14.58 3.27
N PRO A 262 15.63 -15.65 2.79
CA PRO A 262 16.83 -15.50 1.97
C PRO A 262 16.60 -14.80 0.63
N MET A 263 15.40 -14.92 0.06
CA MET A 263 15.11 -14.41 -1.29
C MET A 263 14.56 -12.99 -1.32
N TRP A 264 13.84 -12.56 -0.26
CA TRP A 264 13.00 -11.37 -0.31
C TRP A 264 13.08 -10.46 0.91
N CYS A 265 13.90 -10.80 1.91
CA CYS A 265 14.02 -9.99 3.12
C CYS A 265 15.39 -9.32 3.17
N ASP A 266 15.40 -7.99 3.20
CA ASP A 266 16.63 -7.18 3.28
C ASP A 266 17.49 -7.49 4.52
N PHE A 267 16.88 -8.05 5.56
CA PHE A 267 17.52 -8.35 6.85
C PHE A 267 17.69 -9.85 7.10
N SER A 268 17.68 -10.67 6.05
CA SER A 268 17.81 -12.12 6.20
C SER A 268 19.13 -12.53 6.85
N LEU A 269 20.23 -11.89 6.48
CA LEU A 269 21.55 -12.17 7.04
C LEU A 269 21.61 -11.85 8.54
N ASN A 270 21.02 -10.74 8.97
CA ASN A 270 20.96 -10.38 10.39
C ASN A 270 20.18 -11.44 11.20
N CYS A 271 19.05 -11.90 10.67
CA CYS A 271 18.24 -12.95 11.30
C CYS A 271 18.96 -14.31 11.28
N GLU A 272 19.62 -14.67 10.19
CA GLU A 272 20.40 -15.91 10.07
C GLU A 272 21.59 -15.94 11.08
N ALA A 273 22.29 -14.81 11.24
CA ALA A 273 23.32 -14.66 12.25
C ALA A 273 22.78 -14.94 13.67
N GLU A 274 21.65 -14.32 14.04
CA GLU A 274 20.99 -14.56 15.33
C GLU A 274 20.61 -16.03 15.54
N LEU A 275 20.07 -16.69 14.51
CA LEU A 275 19.72 -18.12 14.55
C LEU A 275 20.95 -19.01 14.77
N ASN A 276 22.12 -18.56 14.31
CA ASN A 276 23.40 -19.23 14.50
C ASN A 276 24.15 -18.79 15.77
N GLY A 277 23.51 -18.00 16.63
CA GLY A 277 24.09 -17.53 17.90
C GLY A 277 25.13 -16.41 17.74
N ILE A 278 25.14 -15.76 16.58
CA ILE A 278 25.98 -14.58 16.28
C ILE A 278 25.10 -13.34 16.43
N SER A 279 25.66 -12.24 16.88
CA SER A 279 24.90 -10.98 16.93
C SER A 279 24.52 -10.52 15.52
N GLY A 280 23.23 -10.27 15.29
CA GLY A 280 22.73 -9.77 14.00
C GLY A 280 23.27 -8.37 13.62
N TRP A 281 23.98 -7.70 14.52
CA TRP A 281 24.68 -6.44 14.28
C TRP A 281 26.09 -6.60 13.69
N GLU A 282 26.61 -7.82 13.65
CA GLU A 282 27.97 -8.12 13.19
C GLU A 282 28.03 -8.50 11.70
N VAL A 283 26.89 -8.35 10.97
CA VAL A 283 26.74 -8.82 9.59
C VAL A 283 26.63 -7.65 8.62
#